data_593005b403fc2d461482f2bc3d99b414
#
_entry.id   593005b403fc2d461482f2bc3d99b414
#
_cell.length_a   1.000
_cell.length_b   1.000
_cell.length_c   1.000
_cell.angle_alpha   90.00
_cell.angle_beta   90.00
_cell.angle_gamma   90.00
#
_symmetry.space_group_name_H-M   'P 1'
#
loop_
_entity.id
_entity.type
_entity.pdbx_description
1 polymer ?
#
loop_
_entity_poly.entity_id
_entity_poly.type
_entity_poly.pdbx_seq_one_letter_code
_entity_poly.pdbx_strand_id
1 'polypeptide(L)'
;MKKIALLLYTVIVLVLAASCDRRAEYLTASGAMLGTTFQATGDITDCTAQELYRAIMQIDAEAKASMSIFDSTSLLSRINRGETDSLDEHIIYNLRLAERFSRLSEGHYDVTVKPLVDAWGFAGHEAERTPNLDSLLQFVGYRRVHIRDGRLVKDDPRVQLDFNSIAKGYTVDLVAALMERCGAK
;
A
#
# COMPACT_ATOMS: atom_id res chain seq x y z
N MET A 1 -10.95 -58.48 -31.16
CA MET A 1 -9.91 -57.85 -30.32
C MET A 1 -9.29 -56.61 -30.96
N LYS A 2 -8.76 -56.64 -32.21
CA LYS A 2 -8.14 -55.47 -32.87
C LYS A 2 -9.05 -54.23 -33.00
N LYS A 3 -10.34 -54.40 -33.31
CA LYS A 3 -11.32 -53.31 -33.44
C LYS A 3 -11.65 -52.63 -32.11
N ILE A 4 -11.66 -53.37 -30.99
CA ILE A 4 -11.90 -52.85 -29.64
C ILE A 4 -10.68 -52.07 -29.16
N ALA A 5 -9.47 -52.55 -29.44
CA ALA A 5 -8.24 -51.86 -29.13
C ALA A 5 -8.10 -50.53 -29.89
N LEU A 6 -8.49 -50.49 -31.17
CA LEU A 6 -8.50 -49.26 -31.97
C LEU A 6 -9.52 -48.25 -31.44
N LEU A 7 -10.71 -48.70 -31.04
CA LEU A 7 -11.73 -47.82 -30.47
C LEU A 7 -11.27 -47.22 -29.12
N LEU A 8 -10.66 -48.01 -28.24
CA LEU A 8 -10.06 -47.54 -27.01
C LEU A 8 -8.96 -46.53 -27.22
N TYR A 9 -8.08 -46.77 -28.20
CA TYR A 9 -7.03 -45.84 -28.55
C TYR A 9 -7.58 -44.50 -29.06
N THR A 10 -8.59 -44.51 -29.94
CA THR A 10 -9.22 -43.26 -30.43
C THR A 10 -9.95 -42.51 -29.32
N VAL A 11 -10.59 -43.17 -28.36
CA VAL A 11 -11.22 -42.51 -27.19
C VAL A 11 -10.16 -41.88 -26.30
N ILE A 12 -9.04 -42.56 -26.03
CA ILE A 12 -7.96 -42.03 -25.21
C ILE A 12 -7.35 -40.80 -25.91
N VAL A 13 -7.12 -40.83 -27.23
CA VAL A 13 -6.59 -39.70 -27.98
C VAL A 13 -7.57 -38.51 -27.96
N LEU A 14 -8.86 -38.76 -28.09
CA LEU A 14 -9.90 -37.71 -27.99
C LEU A 14 -9.98 -37.09 -26.59
N VAL A 15 -9.87 -37.90 -25.54
CA VAL A 15 -9.86 -37.41 -24.15
C VAL A 15 -8.58 -36.57 -23.88
N LEU A 16 -7.44 -37.03 -24.39
CA LEU A 16 -6.19 -36.27 -24.26
C LEU A 16 -6.20 -34.96 -25.09
N ALA A 17 -6.85 -34.97 -26.27
CA ALA A 17 -6.99 -33.75 -27.09
C ALA A 17 -8.03 -32.78 -26.50
N ALA A 18 -9.01 -33.24 -25.74
CA ALA A 18 -9.98 -32.40 -25.01
C ALA A 18 -9.43 -31.82 -23.71
N SER A 19 -8.28 -32.33 -23.27
CA SER A 19 -7.51 -31.78 -22.10
C SER A 19 -6.64 -30.58 -22.45
N CYS A 20 -6.93 -29.88 -23.57
CA CYS A 20 -6.31 -28.59 -23.84
C CYS A 20 -6.74 -27.61 -22.75
N ASP A 21 -5.81 -27.29 -21.85
CA ASP A 21 -5.94 -26.26 -20.83
C ASP A 21 -6.57 -25.00 -21.46
N ARG A 22 -7.59 -24.47 -20.79
CA ARG A 22 -8.00 -23.09 -21.01
C ARG A 22 -6.74 -22.24 -20.85
N ARG A 23 -6.26 -21.62 -21.92
CA ARG A 23 -5.27 -20.57 -21.77
C ARG A 23 -5.87 -19.54 -20.83
N ALA A 24 -5.22 -19.34 -19.68
CA ALA A 24 -5.58 -18.29 -18.76
C ALA A 24 -5.55 -16.96 -19.52
N GLU A 25 -6.67 -16.27 -19.61
CA GLU A 25 -6.75 -14.96 -20.22
C GLU A 25 -6.45 -13.95 -19.12
N TYR A 26 -5.18 -13.53 -19.06
CA TYR A 26 -4.73 -12.57 -18.04
C TYR A 26 -5.33 -11.19 -18.32
N LEU A 27 -6.05 -10.68 -17.34
CA LEU A 27 -6.54 -9.32 -17.33
C LEU A 27 -5.46 -8.39 -16.77
N THR A 28 -5.25 -7.24 -17.43
CA THR A 28 -4.28 -6.23 -17.01
C THR A 28 -4.95 -4.88 -16.84
N ALA A 29 -4.72 -4.24 -15.70
CA ALA A 29 -5.01 -2.84 -15.44
C ALA A 29 -3.70 -2.10 -15.17
N SER A 30 -3.51 -0.92 -15.77
CA SER A 30 -2.31 -0.11 -15.57
C SER A 30 -2.62 1.38 -15.57
N GLY A 31 -1.81 2.18 -14.88
CA GLY A 31 -2.02 3.61 -14.76
C GLY A 31 -1.02 4.29 -13.84
N ALA A 32 -1.36 5.51 -13.41
CA ALA A 32 -0.60 6.26 -12.42
C ALA A 32 -1.26 6.13 -11.03
N MET A 33 -0.45 5.95 -9.97
CA MET A 33 -0.90 5.77 -8.61
C MET A 33 0.19 6.20 -7.64
N LEU A 34 -0.15 6.93 -6.56
CA LEU A 34 0.81 7.37 -5.52
C LEU A 34 2.09 8.03 -6.08
N GLY A 35 1.95 8.85 -7.12
CA GLY A 35 3.08 9.56 -7.75
C GLY A 35 4.02 8.69 -8.59
N THR A 36 3.62 7.45 -8.93
CA THR A 36 4.34 6.51 -9.78
C THR A 36 3.37 5.78 -10.71
N THR A 37 3.83 4.76 -11.42
CA THR A 37 2.99 3.91 -12.27
C THR A 37 2.73 2.57 -11.59
N PHE A 38 1.59 1.96 -11.91
CA PHE A 38 1.25 0.60 -11.51
C PHE A 38 0.87 -0.25 -12.73
N GLN A 39 1.03 -1.55 -12.59
CA GLN A 39 0.49 -2.57 -13.47
C GLN A 39 0.03 -3.75 -12.61
N ALA A 40 -1.25 -4.08 -12.69
CA ALA A 40 -1.88 -5.22 -12.03
C ALA A 40 -2.31 -6.22 -13.09
N THR A 41 -1.79 -7.44 -13.04
CA THR A 41 -2.07 -8.51 -14.01
C THR A 41 -2.41 -9.79 -13.27
N GLY A 42 -3.49 -10.46 -13.64
CA GLY A 42 -3.92 -11.71 -13.01
C GLY A 42 -4.93 -12.48 -13.86
N ASP A 43 -5.07 -13.78 -13.58
CA ASP A 43 -6.17 -14.62 -14.05
C ASP A 43 -7.42 -14.27 -13.23
N ILE A 44 -8.18 -13.26 -13.69
CA ILE A 44 -9.31 -12.66 -12.98
C ILE A 44 -10.60 -13.02 -13.73
N THR A 45 -11.59 -13.58 -13.00
CA THR A 45 -12.81 -14.09 -13.60
C THR A 45 -14.06 -13.25 -13.32
N ASP A 46 -14.08 -12.49 -12.21
CA ASP A 46 -15.30 -11.88 -11.67
C ASP A 46 -15.37 -10.36 -11.88
N CYS A 47 -14.35 -9.78 -12.51
CA CYS A 47 -14.27 -8.37 -12.82
C CYS A 47 -13.76 -8.14 -14.26
N THR A 48 -14.18 -7.05 -14.88
CA THR A 48 -13.60 -6.54 -16.12
C THR A 48 -12.36 -5.67 -15.84
N ALA A 49 -11.50 -5.48 -16.84
CA ALA A 49 -10.33 -4.58 -16.72
C ALA A 49 -10.73 -3.17 -16.30
N GLN A 50 -11.88 -2.69 -16.80
CA GLN A 50 -12.38 -1.35 -16.49
C GLN A 50 -12.88 -1.23 -15.05
N GLU A 51 -13.55 -2.26 -14.53
CA GLU A 51 -14.00 -2.31 -13.14
C GLU A 51 -12.81 -2.42 -12.19
N LEU A 52 -11.84 -3.28 -12.48
CA LEU A 52 -10.61 -3.38 -11.72
C LEU A 52 -9.87 -2.04 -11.68
N TYR A 53 -9.68 -1.40 -12.85
CA TYR A 53 -9.03 -0.08 -12.93
C TYR A 53 -9.74 0.97 -12.08
N ARG A 54 -11.08 1.09 -12.17
CA ARG A 54 -11.84 2.06 -11.37
C ARG A 54 -11.69 1.81 -9.87
N ALA A 55 -11.73 0.54 -9.46
CA ALA A 55 -11.57 0.18 -8.05
C ALA A 55 -10.16 0.45 -7.54
N ILE A 56 -9.11 0.23 -8.36
CA ILE A 56 -7.73 0.62 -8.04
C ILE A 56 -7.61 2.14 -7.89
N MET A 57 -8.22 2.92 -8.78
CA MET A 57 -8.19 4.39 -8.69
C MET A 57 -8.94 4.91 -7.46
N GLN A 58 -9.98 4.21 -7.00
CA GLN A 58 -10.64 4.51 -5.73
C GLN A 58 -9.70 4.28 -4.53
N ILE A 59 -8.99 3.15 -4.50
CA ILE A 59 -7.96 2.87 -3.48
C ILE A 59 -6.87 3.97 -3.48
N ASP A 60 -6.41 4.41 -4.65
CA ASP A 60 -5.43 5.51 -4.77
C ASP A 60 -5.96 6.81 -4.17
N ALA A 61 -7.21 7.17 -4.48
CA ALA A 61 -7.84 8.39 -3.97
C ALA A 61 -7.98 8.34 -2.43
N GLU A 62 -8.43 7.23 -1.87
CA GLU A 62 -8.58 7.03 -0.42
C GLU A 62 -7.22 7.05 0.29
N ALA A 63 -6.22 6.35 -0.25
CA ALA A 63 -4.86 6.35 0.30
C ALA A 63 -4.24 7.75 0.30
N LYS A 64 -4.43 8.54 -0.77
CA LYS A 64 -3.95 9.93 -0.86
C LYS A 64 -4.67 10.84 0.12
N ALA A 65 -5.99 10.77 0.19
CA ALA A 65 -6.78 11.58 1.12
C ALA A 65 -6.42 11.31 2.58
N SER A 66 -6.03 10.08 2.89
CA SER A 66 -5.60 9.67 4.23
C SER A 66 -4.14 10.02 4.51
N MET A 67 -3.21 9.49 3.71
CA MET A 67 -1.79 9.34 4.09
C MET A 67 -0.81 10.25 3.35
N SER A 68 -1.25 11.06 2.40
CA SER A 68 -0.33 11.93 1.64
C SER A 68 0.27 13.02 2.54
N ILE A 69 1.59 13.20 2.48
CA ILE A 69 2.26 14.38 3.05
C ILE A 69 2.40 15.52 2.03
N PHE A 70 2.06 15.27 0.76
CA PHE A 70 2.11 16.25 -0.34
C PHE A 70 0.77 16.98 -0.54
N ASP A 71 -0.31 16.42 -0.03
CA ASP A 71 -1.64 17.04 -0.02
C ASP A 71 -1.90 17.66 1.34
N SER A 72 -1.97 18.99 1.40
CA SER A 72 -2.23 19.72 2.64
C SER A 72 -3.59 19.41 3.26
N THR A 73 -4.55 18.90 2.49
CA THR A 73 -5.90 18.57 2.94
C THR A 73 -6.02 17.15 3.47
N SER A 74 -5.01 16.29 3.24
CA SER A 74 -5.01 14.91 3.71
C SER A 74 -5.12 14.82 5.23
N LEU A 75 -5.63 13.70 5.73
CA LEU A 75 -5.75 13.47 7.17
C LEU A 75 -4.39 13.50 7.86
N LEU A 76 -3.37 12.86 7.28
CA LEU A 76 -2.01 12.84 7.83
C LEU A 76 -1.39 14.25 7.90
N SER A 77 -1.56 15.05 6.85
CA SER A 77 -1.06 16.43 6.83
C SER A 77 -1.73 17.29 7.91
N ARG A 78 -3.03 17.13 8.12
CA ARG A 78 -3.77 17.81 9.19
C ARG A 78 -3.34 17.35 10.59
N ILE A 79 -3.09 16.04 10.77
CA ILE A 79 -2.52 15.48 12.01
C ILE A 79 -1.13 16.07 12.28
N ASN A 80 -0.27 16.17 11.26
CA ASN A 80 1.07 16.71 11.40
C ASN A 80 1.06 18.18 11.81
N ARG A 81 0.07 18.97 11.36
CA ARG A 81 -0.12 20.36 11.77
C ARG A 81 -0.87 20.53 13.10
N GLY A 82 -1.32 19.42 13.73
CA GLY A 82 -2.07 19.46 14.98
C GLY A 82 -3.50 19.97 14.85
N GLU A 83 -4.09 19.95 13.65
CA GLU A 83 -5.47 20.38 13.38
C GLU A 83 -6.50 19.30 13.78
N THR A 84 -6.07 18.05 13.90
CA THR A 84 -6.90 16.91 14.29
C THR A 84 -6.06 15.82 14.92
N ASP A 85 -6.68 15.02 15.77
CA ASP A 85 -6.17 13.78 16.36
C ASP A 85 -6.96 12.55 15.86
N SER A 86 -7.92 12.77 14.95
CA SER A 86 -8.75 11.71 14.38
C SER A 86 -7.91 10.75 13.55
N LEU A 87 -8.28 9.48 13.57
CA LEU A 87 -7.63 8.41 12.82
C LEU A 87 -8.66 7.70 11.95
N ASP A 88 -8.25 7.34 10.74
CA ASP A 88 -8.95 6.39 9.88
C ASP A 88 -8.26 5.03 9.87
N GLU A 89 -8.85 4.07 9.19
CA GLU A 89 -8.32 2.70 9.11
C GLU A 89 -6.93 2.66 8.46
N HIS A 90 -6.67 3.49 7.45
CA HIS A 90 -5.39 3.56 6.76
C HIS A 90 -4.27 4.00 7.71
N ILE A 91 -4.50 5.08 8.46
CA ILE A 91 -3.50 5.58 9.42
C ILE A 91 -3.32 4.60 10.57
N ILE A 92 -4.41 4.05 11.13
CA ILE A 92 -4.33 3.05 12.22
C ILE A 92 -3.50 1.84 11.80
N TYR A 93 -3.78 1.30 10.60
CA TYR A 93 -3.04 0.14 10.10
C TYR A 93 -1.55 0.44 9.95
N ASN A 94 -1.21 1.55 9.28
CA ASN A 94 0.17 1.92 9.02
C ASN A 94 0.93 2.30 10.31
N LEU A 95 0.28 2.94 11.30
CA LEU A 95 0.89 3.18 12.61
C LEU A 95 1.23 1.89 13.33
N ARG A 96 0.31 0.91 13.35
CA ARG A 96 0.57 -0.40 13.98
C ARG A 96 1.68 -1.17 13.28
N LEU A 97 1.68 -1.13 11.94
CA LEU A 97 2.73 -1.75 11.14
C LEU A 97 4.08 -1.09 11.38
N ALA A 98 4.11 0.25 11.40
CA ALA A 98 5.31 1.03 11.70
C ALA A 98 5.85 0.73 13.09
N GLU A 99 5.01 0.70 14.11
CA GLU A 99 5.41 0.36 15.48
C GLU A 99 6.04 -1.04 15.55
N ARG A 100 5.45 -2.02 14.84
CA ARG A 100 6.01 -3.38 14.76
C ARG A 100 7.41 -3.38 14.15
N PHE A 101 7.62 -2.70 13.02
CA PHE A 101 8.92 -2.63 12.37
C PHE A 101 9.92 -1.80 13.17
N SER A 102 9.50 -0.72 13.82
CA SER A 102 10.35 0.06 14.71
C SER A 102 10.86 -0.78 15.88
N ARG A 103 10.01 -1.63 16.46
CA ARG A 103 10.44 -2.57 17.52
C ARG A 103 11.41 -3.64 17.01
N LEU A 104 11.12 -4.25 15.85
CA LEU A 104 11.95 -5.30 15.25
C LEU A 104 13.33 -4.79 14.83
N SER A 105 13.41 -3.53 14.43
CA SER A 105 14.66 -2.87 14.02
C SER A 105 15.35 -2.12 15.16
N GLU A 106 14.89 -2.28 16.40
CA GLU A 106 15.43 -1.57 17.58
C GLU A 106 15.43 -0.04 17.42
N GLY A 107 14.46 0.49 16.65
CA GLY A 107 14.30 1.92 16.39
C GLY A 107 15.05 2.45 15.17
N HIS A 108 15.75 1.59 14.41
CA HIS A 108 16.39 2.02 13.15
C HIS A 108 15.38 2.36 12.04
N TYR A 109 14.18 1.81 12.12
CA TYR A 109 13.04 2.23 11.32
C TYR A 109 12.10 3.08 12.18
N ASP A 110 11.74 4.28 11.72
CA ASP A 110 10.87 5.18 12.46
C ASP A 110 10.07 6.09 11.51
N VAL A 111 8.75 6.09 11.64
CA VAL A 111 7.86 6.94 10.82
C VAL A 111 7.76 8.37 11.35
N THR A 112 8.39 8.68 12.49
CA THR A 112 8.42 10.04 13.03
C THR A 112 9.59 10.88 12.48
N VAL A 113 10.31 10.37 11.47
CA VAL A 113 11.47 11.03 10.86
C VAL A 113 11.13 12.25 9.99
N LYS A 114 9.84 12.59 9.84
CA LYS A 114 9.41 13.70 8.96
C LYS A 114 10.18 15.01 9.17
N PRO A 115 10.48 15.49 10.39
CA PRO A 115 11.26 16.70 10.58
C PRO A 115 12.65 16.63 9.94
N LEU A 116 13.28 15.45 9.91
CA LEU A 116 14.57 15.23 9.25
C LEU A 116 14.42 15.19 7.73
N VAL A 117 13.36 14.51 7.23
CA VAL A 117 13.04 14.43 5.79
C VAL A 117 12.87 15.84 5.21
N ASP A 118 12.13 16.71 5.90
CA ASP A 118 11.87 18.07 5.49
C ASP A 118 13.17 18.90 5.49
N ALA A 119 13.97 18.82 6.55
CA ALA A 119 15.22 19.56 6.68
C ALA A 119 16.27 19.19 5.61
N TRP A 120 16.27 17.95 5.13
CA TRP A 120 17.11 17.51 4.02
C TRP A 120 16.54 17.81 2.63
N GLY A 121 15.43 18.54 2.55
CA GLY A 121 14.83 18.98 1.28
C GLY A 121 14.03 17.93 0.53
N PHE A 122 13.61 16.87 1.22
CA PHE A 122 12.66 15.91 0.66
C PHE A 122 11.22 16.43 0.82
N ALA A 123 10.27 15.76 0.17
CA ALA A 123 8.84 16.07 0.25
C ALA A 123 8.48 17.52 -0.21
N GLY A 124 9.28 18.12 -1.11
CA GLY A 124 9.00 19.44 -1.69
C GLY A 124 9.48 20.63 -0.85
N HIS A 125 10.25 20.38 0.21
CA HIS A 125 10.89 21.42 1.00
C HIS A 125 12.25 21.82 0.41
N GLU A 126 12.68 23.06 0.68
CA GLU A 126 14.05 23.46 0.40
C GLU A 126 14.99 22.88 1.47
N ALA A 127 16.09 22.28 1.02
CA ALA A 127 17.09 21.73 1.92
C ALA A 127 17.76 22.84 2.74
N GLU A 128 17.84 22.64 4.04
CA GLU A 128 18.71 23.47 4.90
C GLU A 128 20.18 23.19 4.58
N ARG A 129 21.03 24.22 4.52
CA ARG A 129 22.46 24.03 4.24
C ARG A 129 23.14 23.14 5.29
N THR A 130 22.72 23.27 6.55
CA THR A 130 23.26 22.50 7.68
C THR A 130 22.13 22.30 8.69
N PRO A 131 21.30 21.23 8.55
CA PRO A 131 20.24 20.95 9.50
C PRO A 131 20.81 20.77 10.91
N ASN A 132 20.14 21.34 11.92
CA ASN A 132 20.48 21.08 13.32
C ASN A 132 19.86 19.76 13.75
N LEU A 133 20.59 18.66 13.52
CA LEU A 133 20.10 17.30 13.79
C LEU A 133 19.76 17.09 15.26
N ASP A 134 20.55 17.61 16.20
CA ASP A 134 20.31 17.46 17.63
C ASP A 134 18.97 18.09 18.05
N SER A 135 18.62 19.22 17.45
CA SER A 135 17.32 19.86 17.68
C SER A 135 16.17 19.07 17.08
N LEU A 136 16.33 18.51 15.88
CA LEU A 136 15.28 17.78 15.18
C LEU A 136 15.05 16.39 15.79
N LEU A 137 16.09 15.69 16.20
CA LEU A 137 16.02 14.37 16.82
C LEU A 137 15.21 14.35 18.13
N GLN A 138 15.06 15.51 18.80
CA GLN A 138 14.19 15.62 19.98
C GLN A 138 12.71 15.28 19.66
N PHE A 139 12.29 15.39 18.41
CA PHE A 139 10.91 15.13 17.94
C PHE A 139 10.78 13.82 17.16
N VAL A 140 11.86 13.05 17.08
CA VAL A 140 11.88 11.73 16.44
C VAL A 140 11.87 10.64 17.50
N GLY A 141 11.08 9.61 17.29
CA GLY A 141 10.98 8.45 18.16
C GLY A 141 9.57 7.83 18.13
N TYR A 142 9.45 6.63 17.56
CA TYR A 142 8.16 5.92 17.43
C TYR A 142 7.42 5.75 18.76
N ARG A 143 8.13 5.72 19.88
CA ARG A 143 7.56 5.60 21.24
C ARG A 143 6.85 6.86 21.72
N ARG A 144 6.95 7.96 20.99
CA ARG A 144 6.29 9.25 21.27
C ARG A 144 4.90 9.36 20.68
N VAL A 145 4.43 8.32 19.98
CA VAL A 145 3.15 8.29 19.27
C VAL A 145 2.34 7.11 19.76
N HIS A 146 1.10 7.39 20.16
CA HIS A 146 0.21 6.39 20.74
C HIS A 146 -1.18 6.49 20.13
N ILE A 147 -1.88 5.36 20.08
CA ILE A 147 -3.32 5.33 19.81
C ILE A 147 -4.02 5.10 21.14
N ARG A 148 -4.84 6.06 21.59
CA ARG A 148 -5.66 5.97 22.79
C ARG A 148 -7.10 6.33 22.46
N ASP A 149 -8.03 5.48 22.83
CA ASP A 149 -9.48 5.67 22.58
C ASP A 149 -9.81 6.03 21.12
N GLY A 150 -9.08 5.40 20.16
CA GLY A 150 -9.25 5.63 18.72
C GLY A 150 -8.69 6.96 18.19
N ARG A 151 -7.91 7.68 19.01
CA ARG A 151 -7.29 8.96 18.65
C ARG A 151 -5.78 8.89 18.73
N LEU A 152 -5.13 9.78 17.98
CA LEU A 152 -3.68 9.93 18.02
C LEU A 152 -3.27 10.80 19.22
N VAL A 153 -2.36 10.29 20.03
CA VAL A 153 -1.72 11.03 21.09
C VAL A 153 -0.23 11.12 20.79
N LYS A 154 0.30 12.34 20.78
CA LYS A 154 1.73 12.62 20.62
C LYS A 154 2.28 13.18 21.93
N ASP A 155 3.43 12.68 22.40
CA ASP A 155 4.09 13.19 23.60
C ASP A 155 4.54 14.64 23.48
N ASP A 156 4.82 15.07 22.25
CA ASP A 156 5.13 16.46 21.88
C ASP A 156 4.36 16.80 20.58
N PRO A 157 3.67 17.95 20.49
CA PRO A 157 2.91 18.33 19.31
C PRO A 157 3.78 18.50 18.05
N ARG A 158 5.09 18.68 18.20
CA ARG A 158 6.06 18.79 17.10
C ARG A 158 6.44 17.46 16.47
N VAL A 159 6.08 16.33 17.08
CA VAL A 159 6.24 15.00 16.47
C VAL A 159 5.38 14.94 15.21
N GLN A 160 5.99 14.58 14.08
CA GLN A 160 5.35 14.49 12.78
C GLN A 160 5.58 13.11 12.16
N LEU A 161 4.63 12.66 11.36
CA LEU A 161 4.60 11.32 10.77
C LEU A 161 4.86 11.40 9.26
N ASP A 162 5.60 10.42 8.74
CA ASP A 162 5.80 10.16 7.32
C ASP A 162 5.64 8.67 7.03
N PHE A 163 4.65 8.32 6.21
CA PHE A 163 4.39 6.94 5.79
C PHE A 163 4.94 6.59 4.41
N ASN A 164 5.73 7.45 3.76
CA ASN A 164 6.24 7.21 2.40
C ASN A 164 6.99 5.89 2.25
N SER A 165 7.62 5.40 3.30
CA SER A 165 8.36 4.13 3.31
C SER A 165 7.47 2.89 3.29
N ILE A 166 6.22 2.99 3.76
CA ILE A 166 5.29 1.84 3.89
C ILE A 166 3.99 2.00 3.11
N ALA A 167 3.55 3.23 2.85
CA ALA A 167 2.24 3.49 2.21
C ALA A 167 2.09 2.83 0.84
N LYS A 168 3.16 2.76 0.03
CA LYS A 168 3.10 2.10 -1.28
C LYS A 168 2.88 0.59 -1.14
N GLY A 169 3.63 -0.08 -0.25
CA GLY A 169 3.46 -1.51 0.03
C GLY A 169 2.07 -1.83 0.55
N TYR A 170 1.59 -1.04 1.52
CA TYR A 170 0.22 -1.16 2.03
C TYR A 170 -0.84 -1.02 0.92
N THR A 171 -0.66 -0.05 0.02
CA THR A 171 -1.62 0.15 -1.08
C THR A 171 -1.55 -1.00 -2.10
N VAL A 172 -0.38 -1.59 -2.33
CA VAL A 172 -0.25 -2.82 -3.13
C VAL A 172 -1.01 -3.98 -2.48
N ASP A 173 -0.96 -4.13 -1.16
CA ASP A 173 -1.72 -5.16 -0.44
C ASP A 173 -3.24 -4.95 -0.59
N LEU A 174 -3.73 -3.71 -0.57
CA LEU A 174 -5.13 -3.39 -0.84
C LEU A 174 -5.55 -3.76 -2.26
N VAL A 175 -4.68 -3.50 -3.25
CA VAL A 175 -4.92 -3.89 -4.65
C VAL A 175 -4.90 -5.42 -4.80
N ALA A 176 -3.98 -6.12 -4.14
CA ALA A 176 -3.93 -7.58 -4.15
C ALA A 176 -5.23 -8.17 -3.57
N ALA A 177 -5.68 -7.69 -2.41
CA ALA A 177 -6.95 -8.10 -1.82
C ALA A 177 -8.16 -7.77 -2.70
N LEU A 178 -8.14 -6.67 -3.46
CA LEU A 178 -9.15 -6.37 -4.46
C LEU A 178 -9.14 -7.42 -5.59
N MET A 179 -7.95 -7.76 -6.11
CA MET A 179 -7.83 -8.76 -7.18
C MET A 179 -8.33 -10.13 -6.72
N GLU A 180 -8.02 -10.54 -5.49
CA GLU A 180 -8.56 -11.77 -4.88
C GLU A 180 -10.11 -11.76 -4.82
N ARG A 181 -10.71 -10.63 -4.41
CA ARG A 181 -12.18 -10.47 -4.45
C ARG A 181 -12.76 -10.50 -5.86
N CYS A 182 -11.97 -10.12 -6.87
CA CYS A 182 -12.31 -10.24 -8.29
C CYS A 182 -12.04 -11.64 -8.86
N GLY A 183 -11.79 -12.64 -8.02
CA GLY A 183 -11.59 -14.03 -8.44
C GLY A 183 -10.19 -14.30 -9.01
N ALA A 184 -9.17 -13.52 -8.64
CA ALA A 184 -7.79 -13.80 -9.02
C ALA A 184 -7.31 -15.14 -8.43
N LYS A 185 -6.58 -15.89 -9.25
CA LYS A 185 -6.01 -17.20 -8.90
C LYS A 185 -4.48 -17.13 -8.89
#